data_3487049a2fa724e4d599d11ca3753657
#
_entry.id   3487049a2fa724e4d599d11ca3753657
#
_cell.length_a   1.000
_cell.length_b   1.000
_cell.length_c   1.000
_cell.angle_alpha   90.00
_cell.angle_beta   90.00
_cell.angle_gamma   90.00
#
_symmetry.space_group_name_H-M   'P 1'
#
loop_
_entity.id
_entity.type
_entity.pdbx_description
1 polymer ?
#
loop_
_entity_poly.entity_id
_entity_poly.type
_entity_poly.pdbx_seq_one_letter_code
_entity_poly.pdbx_strand_id
1 'polypeptide(L)'
;MNYAIVFRLLGYVLMIEGALLLLPAAASGFYGEWFVLGVFLITAAVSAAIGYALRGIKPQSKVFYMREGFAATSLSWIVISIVGAVPFVVTGCIPNPVDALFETVSGFTTTGASILPGVEDLPKGILFWRSFTHWIGGMGVLVFLLSLLPLTGGSHVNLMKAESPGPQVDKLVPKVQSTAKILYGIYFALTVLELVFLMLGGMPLFESMLTAFGTAGTGGFGFKNDSFTSFSPYIQWVVTIFMILFGVNFNAYLSLIHI
;
A
#
# COMPACT_ATOMS: atom_id res chain seq x y z
N MET A 1 6.75 7.74 26.82
CA MET A 1 6.38 7.66 25.39
C MET A 1 5.63 8.93 25.00
N ASN A 2 5.99 9.53 23.88
CA ASN A 2 5.35 10.77 23.43
C ASN A 2 4.14 10.41 22.53
N TYR A 3 2.99 10.15 23.15
CA TYR A 3 1.76 9.77 22.46
C TYR A 3 1.29 10.83 21.45
N ALA A 4 1.53 12.12 21.72
CA ALA A 4 1.14 13.20 20.81
C ALA A 4 1.85 13.12 19.45
N ILE A 5 3.13 12.70 19.42
CA ILE A 5 3.84 12.45 18.15
C ILE A 5 3.26 11.25 17.41
N VAL A 6 2.96 10.17 18.13
CA VAL A 6 2.37 8.95 17.54
C VAL A 6 1.01 9.29 16.91
N PHE A 7 0.10 9.94 17.64
CA PHE A 7 -1.21 10.34 17.09
C PHE A 7 -1.09 11.30 15.90
N ARG A 8 -0.13 12.23 15.95
CA ARG A 8 0.11 13.12 14.82
C ARG A 8 0.59 12.36 13.56
N LEU A 9 1.45 11.35 13.72
CA LEU A 9 1.89 10.49 12.62
C LEU A 9 0.73 9.67 12.06
N LEU A 10 -0.10 9.07 12.92
CA LEU A 10 -1.33 8.38 12.50
C LEU A 10 -2.26 9.32 11.73
N GLY A 11 -2.35 10.59 12.14
CA GLY A 11 -3.10 11.61 11.41
C GLY A 11 -2.60 11.79 9.97
N TYR A 12 -1.30 11.84 9.76
CA TYR A 12 -0.75 11.90 8.39
C TYR A 12 -1.02 10.62 7.59
N VAL A 13 -0.89 9.45 8.22
CA VAL A 13 -1.19 8.15 7.59
C VAL A 13 -2.64 8.12 7.10
N LEU A 14 -3.60 8.50 7.95
CA LEU A 14 -5.02 8.56 7.59
C LEU A 14 -5.33 9.56 6.47
N MET A 15 -4.67 10.72 6.47
CA MET A 15 -4.83 11.69 5.38
C MET A 15 -4.33 11.13 4.05
N ILE A 16 -3.21 10.41 4.06
CA ILE A 16 -2.65 9.76 2.87
C ILE A 16 -3.56 8.64 2.42
N GLU A 17 -4.04 7.78 3.31
CA GLU A 17 -4.99 6.72 2.98
C GLU A 17 -6.27 7.31 2.36
N GLY A 18 -6.82 8.38 2.95
CA GLY A 18 -7.95 9.10 2.38
C GLY A 18 -7.70 9.60 0.96
N ALA A 19 -6.50 10.10 0.67
CA ALA A 19 -6.13 10.50 -0.69
C ALA A 19 -5.99 9.28 -1.63
N LEU A 20 -5.44 8.16 -1.16
CA LEU A 20 -5.28 6.94 -1.95
C LEU A 20 -6.62 6.28 -2.27
N LEU A 21 -7.63 6.37 -1.39
CA LEU A 21 -9.00 5.90 -1.61
C LEU A 21 -9.70 6.63 -2.77
N LEU A 22 -9.22 7.78 -3.21
CA LEU A 22 -9.74 8.47 -4.39
C LEU A 22 -9.45 7.71 -5.69
N LEU A 23 -8.41 6.87 -5.73
CA LEU A 23 -8.09 6.07 -6.93
C LEU A 23 -9.13 4.98 -7.19
N PRO A 24 -9.50 4.10 -6.24
CA PRO A 24 -10.61 3.16 -6.43
C PRO A 24 -11.96 3.88 -6.61
N ALA A 25 -12.16 5.07 -6.01
CA ALA A 25 -13.32 5.90 -6.30
C ALA A 25 -13.38 6.31 -7.77
N ALA A 26 -12.26 6.77 -8.34
CA ALA A 26 -12.18 7.11 -9.76
C ALA A 26 -12.44 5.89 -10.65
N ALA A 27 -11.88 4.73 -10.31
CA ALA A 27 -12.17 3.47 -11.00
C ALA A 27 -13.66 3.14 -10.96
N SER A 28 -14.31 3.20 -9.79
CA SER A 28 -15.74 2.99 -9.65
C SER A 28 -16.56 3.95 -10.52
N GLY A 29 -16.19 5.22 -10.57
CA GLY A 29 -16.85 6.23 -11.40
C GLY A 29 -16.71 5.94 -12.90
N PHE A 30 -15.53 5.49 -13.35
CA PHE A 30 -15.29 5.13 -14.74
C PHE A 30 -16.15 3.94 -15.20
N TYR A 31 -16.40 2.98 -14.31
CA TYR A 31 -17.24 1.81 -14.60
C TYR A 31 -18.74 2.02 -14.27
N GLY A 32 -19.13 3.22 -13.83
CA GLY A 32 -20.54 3.53 -13.52
C GLY A 32 -21.06 2.94 -12.21
N GLU A 33 -20.19 2.55 -11.31
CA GLU A 33 -20.50 1.96 -10.00
C GLU A 33 -20.77 3.05 -8.95
N TRP A 34 -21.84 3.84 -9.13
CA TRP A 34 -22.10 5.06 -8.35
C TRP A 34 -22.21 4.84 -6.84
N PHE A 35 -22.77 3.71 -6.41
CA PHE A 35 -22.86 3.35 -4.99
C PHE A 35 -21.47 3.12 -4.40
N VAL A 36 -20.65 2.32 -5.08
CA VAL A 36 -19.27 2.01 -4.66
C VAL A 36 -18.42 3.28 -4.66
N LEU A 37 -18.55 4.13 -5.67
CA LEU A 37 -17.94 5.47 -5.71
C LEU A 37 -18.28 6.28 -4.46
N GLY A 38 -19.57 6.35 -4.11
CA GLY A 38 -20.04 7.08 -2.92
C GLY A 38 -19.41 6.54 -1.64
N VAL A 39 -19.33 5.22 -1.50
CA VAL A 39 -18.69 4.56 -0.33
C VAL A 39 -17.21 4.95 -0.23
N PHE A 40 -16.44 4.90 -1.33
CA PHE A 40 -15.04 5.30 -1.31
C PHE A 40 -14.86 6.78 -0.99
N LEU A 41 -15.68 7.67 -1.57
CA LEU A 41 -15.60 9.11 -1.29
C LEU A 41 -15.90 9.45 0.16
N ILE A 42 -16.93 8.82 0.76
CA ILE A 42 -17.28 9.03 2.17
C ILE A 42 -16.16 8.49 3.06
N THR A 43 -15.66 7.29 2.80
CA THR A 43 -14.56 6.71 3.57
C THR A 43 -13.31 7.59 3.49
N ALA A 44 -12.96 8.07 2.30
CA ALA A 44 -11.85 9.00 2.07
C ALA A 44 -12.02 10.30 2.87
N ALA A 45 -13.21 10.92 2.83
CA ALA A 45 -13.51 12.16 3.53
C ALA A 45 -13.43 11.97 5.07
N VAL A 46 -14.00 10.89 5.59
CA VAL A 46 -13.97 10.57 7.03
C VAL A 46 -12.53 10.30 7.48
N SER A 47 -11.78 9.49 6.74
CA SER A 47 -10.36 9.22 7.03
C SER A 47 -9.54 10.51 7.04
N ALA A 48 -9.70 11.36 6.03
CA ALA A 48 -9.02 12.65 5.95
C ALA A 48 -9.41 13.60 7.10
N ALA A 49 -10.69 13.65 7.48
CA ALA A 49 -11.18 14.50 8.58
C ALA A 49 -10.60 14.05 9.93
N ILE A 50 -10.62 12.74 10.23
CA ILE A 50 -10.00 12.19 11.45
C ILE A 50 -8.49 12.45 11.41
N GLY A 51 -7.84 12.21 10.28
CA GLY A 51 -6.42 12.46 10.09
C GLY A 51 -6.05 13.93 10.33
N TYR A 52 -6.85 14.87 9.83
CA TYR A 52 -6.66 16.30 10.04
C TYR A 52 -6.80 16.68 11.52
N ALA A 53 -7.79 16.13 12.21
CA ALA A 53 -7.99 16.36 13.66
C ALA A 53 -6.78 15.85 14.46
N LEU A 54 -6.30 14.63 14.20
CA LEU A 54 -5.15 14.04 14.88
C LEU A 54 -3.84 14.81 14.59
N ARG A 55 -3.63 15.28 13.35
CA ARG A 55 -2.49 16.13 12.98
C ARG A 55 -2.42 17.42 13.82
N GLY A 56 -3.56 17.96 14.24
CA GLY A 56 -3.66 19.16 15.06
C GLY A 56 -3.06 19.03 16.46
N ILE A 57 -2.83 17.80 16.95
CA ILE A 57 -2.24 17.53 18.25
C ILE A 57 -0.78 18.01 18.28
N LYS A 58 -0.49 19.00 19.12
CA LYS A 58 0.86 19.57 19.27
C LYS A 58 1.67 18.74 20.26
N PRO A 59 2.81 18.13 19.86
CA PRO A 59 3.68 17.42 20.78
C PRO A 59 4.40 18.42 21.68
N GLN A 60 4.49 18.10 22.97
CA GLN A 60 5.23 18.90 23.97
C GLN A 60 6.76 18.83 23.78
N SER A 61 7.25 17.76 23.19
CA SER A 61 8.66 17.55 22.89
C SER A 61 8.83 17.07 21.46
N LYS A 62 9.90 17.53 20.79
CA LYS A 62 10.26 17.08 19.44
C LYS A 62 11.12 15.81 19.44
N VAL A 63 11.44 15.28 20.62
CA VAL A 63 12.28 14.08 20.72
C VAL A 63 11.48 12.85 20.34
N PHE A 64 12.02 12.06 19.43
CA PHE A 64 11.41 10.85 18.87
C PHE A 64 12.38 9.68 19.04
N TYR A 65 12.01 8.74 19.89
CA TYR A 65 12.82 7.54 20.15
C TYR A 65 12.32 6.35 19.32
N MET A 66 13.11 5.27 19.29
CA MET A 66 12.74 4.04 18.56
C MET A 66 11.39 3.43 19.02
N ARG A 67 11.08 3.51 20.32
CA ARG A 67 9.80 3.00 20.85
C ARG A 67 8.57 3.71 20.26
N GLU A 68 8.66 5.04 20.03
CA GLU A 68 7.62 5.79 19.33
C GLU A 68 7.51 5.37 17.86
N GLY A 69 8.65 5.05 17.24
CA GLY A 69 8.71 4.50 15.88
C GLY A 69 7.96 3.18 15.77
N PHE A 70 8.30 2.20 16.60
CA PHE A 70 7.60 0.90 16.61
C PHE A 70 6.11 1.04 16.91
N ALA A 71 5.74 1.86 17.89
CA ALA A 71 4.33 2.10 18.23
C ALA A 71 3.58 2.76 17.06
N ALA A 72 4.17 3.76 16.41
CA ALA A 72 3.57 4.42 15.26
C ALA A 72 3.41 3.45 14.08
N THR A 73 4.43 2.62 13.80
CA THR A 73 4.37 1.60 12.74
C THR A 73 3.24 0.61 13.01
N SER A 74 3.23 -0.03 14.17
CA SER A 74 2.23 -1.04 14.51
C SER A 74 0.80 -0.48 14.49
N LEU A 75 0.59 0.70 15.08
CA LEU A 75 -0.72 1.35 15.09
C LEU A 75 -1.14 1.81 13.68
N SER A 76 -0.20 2.22 12.83
CA SER A 76 -0.50 2.59 11.45
C SER A 76 -1.08 1.40 10.68
N TRP A 77 -0.46 0.22 10.77
CA TRP A 77 -0.96 -0.99 10.12
C TRP A 77 -2.37 -1.37 10.59
N ILE A 78 -2.64 -1.24 11.91
CA ILE A 78 -3.97 -1.52 12.46
C ILE A 78 -5.00 -0.51 11.93
N VAL A 79 -4.68 0.78 11.96
CA VAL A 79 -5.61 1.85 11.60
C VAL A 79 -5.94 1.82 10.10
N ILE A 80 -4.94 1.68 9.22
CA ILE A 80 -5.21 1.58 7.77
C ILE A 80 -6.00 0.31 7.43
N SER A 81 -5.77 -0.80 8.14
CA SER A 81 -6.54 -2.02 7.91
C SER A 81 -8.01 -1.87 8.31
N ILE A 82 -8.28 -1.18 9.41
CA ILE A 82 -9.65 -0.89 9.85
C ILE A 82 -10.37 0.02 8.85
N VAL A 83 -9.75 1.12 8.44
CA VAL A 83 -10.34 2.06 7.48
C VAL A 83 -10.49 1.41 6.11
N GLY A 84 -9.47 0.69 5.65
CA GLY A 84 -9.50 -0.02 4.37
C GLY A 84 -10.52 -1.16 4.29
N ALA A 85 -10.97 -1.71 5.44
CA ALA A 85 -12.03 -2.71 5.51
C ALA A 85 -13.44 -2.12 5.30
N VAL A 86 -13.63 -0.82 5.59
CA VAL A 86 -14.94 -0.15 5.52
C VAL A 86 -15.62 -0.29 4.15
N PRO A 87 -14.93 -0.07 3.01
CA PRO A 87 -15.55 -0.25 1.69
C PRO A 87 -16.08 -1.66 1.47
N PHE A 88 -15.38 -2.71 1.90
CA PHE A 88 -15.83 -4.09 1.74
C PHE A 88 -17.12 -4.38 2.52
N VAL A 89 -17.22 -3.87 3.76
CA VAL A 89 -18.41 -4.07 4.61
C VAL A 89 -19.60 -3.29 4.07
N VAL A 90 -19.41 -2.00 3.78
CA VAL A 90 -20.50 -1.09 3.40
C VAL A 90 -21.06 -1.43 2.01
N THR A 91 -20.22 -1.89 1.08
CA THR A 91 -20.69 -2.37 -0.24
C THR A 91 -21.37 -3.73 -0.16
N GLY A 92 -21.23 -4.45 0.95
CA GLY A 92 -21.78 -5.80 1.11
C GLY A 92 -20.97 -6.89 0.40
N CYS A 93 -19.81 -6.56 -0.19
CA CYS A 93 -18.94 -7.56 -0.81
C CYS A 93 -18.36 -8.54 0.22
N ILE A 94 -18.06 -8.05 1.42
CA ILE A 94 -17.71 -8.86 2.60
C ILE A 94 -18.50 -8.29 3.78
N PRO A 95 -19.72 -8.81 4.03
CA PRO A 95 -20.63 -8.23 5.03
C PRO A 95 -20.11 -8.36 6.48
N ASN A 96 -19.33 -9.42 6.76
CA ASN A 96 -18.77 -9.62 8.09
C ASN A 96 -17.55 -8.70 8.30
N PRO A 97 -17.55 -7.81 9.31
CA PRO A 97 -16.43 -6.91 9.55
C PRO A 97 -15.10 -7.61 9.87
N VAL A 98 -15.14 -8.79 10.49
CA VAL A 98 -13.93 -9.56 10.82
C VAL A 98 -13.31 -10.12 9.55
N ASP A 99 -14.13 -10.65 8.63
CA ASP A 99 -13.68 -11.18 7.35
C ASP A 99 -13.15 -10.05 6.45
N ALA A 100 -13.81 -8.88 6.45
CA ALA A 100 -13.35 -7.69 5.73
C ALA A 100 -12.01 -7.18 6.28
N LEU A 101 -11.84 -7.20 7.59
CA LEU A 101 -10.57 -6.86 8.23
C LEU A 101 -9.49 -7.88 7.86
N PHE A 102 -9.80 -9.18 7.85
CA PHE A 102 -8.86 -10.22 7.40
C PHE A 102 -8.38 -9.96 5.96
N GLU A 103 -9.31 -9.72 5.02
CA GLU A 103 -8.98 -9.43 3.62
C GLU A 103 -8.08 -8.19 3.48
N THR A 104 -8.39 -7.14 4.25
CA THR A 104 -7.64 -5.87 4.21
C THR A 104 -6.26 -6.01 4.85
N VAL A 105 -6.16 -6.70 5.99
CA VAL A 105 -4.87 -7.00 6.64
C VAL A 105 -4.01 -7.85 5.70
N SER A 106 -4.59 -8.89 5.09
CA SER A 106 -3.90 -9.72 4.10
C SER A 106 -3.39 -8.91 2.91
N GLY A 107 -4.18 -7.93 2.46
CA GLY A 107 -3.78 -6.99 1.41
C GLY A 107 -2.57 -6.14 1.84
N PHE A 108 -2.70 -5.39 2.91
CA PHE A 108 -1.65 -4.47 3.36
C PHE A 108 -0.38 -5.17 3.85
N THR A 109 -0.49 -6.34 4.47
CA THR A 109 0.68 -7.14 4.86
C THR A 109 1.26 -7.96 3.71
N THR A 110 0.68 -7.83 2.51
CA THR A 110 1.08 -8.56 1.30
C THR A 110 1.08 -10.08 1.47
N THR A 111 0.24 -10.60 2.35
CA THR A 111 0.12 -12.04 2.63
C THR A 111 -0.53 -12.79 1.47
N GLY A 112 -1.50 -12.20 0.79
CA GLY A 112 -2.19 -12.79 -0.36
C GLY A 112 -3.23 -13.87 -0.01
N ALA A 113 -3.51 -14.09 1.27
CA ALA A 113 -4.61 -14.96 1.68
C ALA A 113 -5.95 -14.25 1.52
N SER A 114 -6.97 -14.91 0.97
CA SER A 114 -8.29 -14.36 0.74
C SER A 114 -9.38 -15.17 1.43
N ILE A 115 -10.36 -14.46 1.98
CA ILE A 115 -11.59 -15.05 2.53
C ILE A 115 -12.69 -15.18 1.45
N LEU A 116 -12.51 -14.51 0.30
CA LEU A 116 -13.49 -14.47 -0.76
C LEU A 116 -13.56 -15.82 -1.50
N PRO A 117 -14.75 -16.43 -1.61
CA PRO A 117 -14.94 -17.67 -2.37
C PRO A 117 -14.83 -17.46 -3.89
N GLY A 118 -15.08 -16.24 -4.35
CA GLY A 118 -14.98 -15.83 -5.75
C GLY A 118 -14.74 -14.33 -5.86
N VAL A 119 -13.98 -13.90 -6.86
CA VAL A 119 -13.56 -12.50 -7.05
C VAL A 119 -14.07 -11.88 -8.34
N GLU A 120 -14.54 -12.69 -9.31
CA GLU A 120 -14.87 -12.24 -10.67
C GLU A 120 -16.11 -11.34 -10.71
N ASP A 121 -17.06 -11.57 -9.80
CA ASP A 121 -18.32 -10.81 -9.71
C ASP A 121 -18.22 -9.55 -8.85
N LEU A 122 -17.05 -9.26 -8.29
CA LEU A 122 -16.86 -8.09 -7.47
C LEU A 122 -16.87 -6.80 -8.30
N PRO A 123 -17.41 -5.68 -7.75
CA PRO A 123 -17.30 -4.38 -8.38
C PRO A 123 -15.85 -4.01 -8.71
N LYS A 124 -15.65 -3.34 -9.84
CA LYS A 124 -14.30 -2.97 -10.32
C LYS A 124 -13.55 -2.08 -9.34
N GLY A 125 -14.25 -1.16 -8.67
CA GLY A 125 -13.64 -0.33 -7.61
C GLY A 125 -13.15 -1.15 -6.43
N ILE A 126 -13.89 -2.17 -6.02
CA ILE A 126 -13.50 -3.09 -4.93
C ILE A 126 -12.32 -3.96 -5.34
N LEU A 127 -12.33 -4.51 -6.58
CA LEU A 127 -11.18 -5.24 -7.13
C LEU A 127 -9.92 -4.36 -7.19
N PHE A 128 -10.09 -3.11 -7.62
CA PHE A 128 -8.99 -2.14 -7.65
C PHE A 128 -8.43 -1.92 -6.25
N TRP A 129 -9.30 -1.63 -5.26
CA TRP A 129 -8.87 -1.40 -3.88
C TRP A 129 -8.15 -2.62 -3.31
N ARG A 130 -8.70 -3.81 -3.49
CA ARG A 130 -8.12 -5.07 -3.04
C ARG A 130 -6.69 -5.27 -3.56
N SER A 131 -6.45 -5.10 -4.85
CA SER A 131 -5.11 -5.23 -5.44
C SER A 131 -4.21 -4.06 -5.04
N PHE A 132 -4.76 -2.86 -4.91
CA PHE A 132 -4.00 -1.66 -4.57
C PHE A 132 -3.50 -1.67 -3.11
N THR A 133 -4.21 -2.33 -2.17
CA THR A 133 -3.70 -2.54 -0.81
C THR A 133 -2.38 -3.32 -0.81
N HIS A 134 -2.22 -4.31 -1.70
CA HIS A 134 -0.94 -5.01 -1.89
C HIS A 134 0.17 -4.07 -2.35
N TRP A 135 -0.13 -3.21 -3.33
CA TRP A 135 0.84 -2.24 -3.83
C TRP A 135 1.29 -1.26 -2.75
N ILE A 136 0.35 -0.75 -1.94
CA ILE A 136 0.65 0.13 -0.80
C ILE A 136 1.49 -0.62 0.23
N GLY A 137 1.14 -1.87 0.52
CA GLY A 137 1.82 -2.72 1.49
C GLY A 137 3.24 -3.06 1.11
N GLY A 138 3.50 -3.34 -0.18
CA GLY A 138 4.79 -3.85 -0.66
C GLY A 138 5.99 -2.95 -0.39
N MET A 139 5.79 -1.63 -0.30
CA MET A 139 6.86 -0.69 0.09
C MET A 139 6.77 -0.18 1.52
N GLY A 140 5.69 -0.52 2.22
CA GLY A 140 5.45 -0.04 3.58
C GLY A 140 4.92 1.40 3.65
N VAL A 141 3.86 1.57 4.44
CA VAL A 141 3.15 2.85 4.57
C VAL A 141 4.04 3.95 5.15
N LEU A 142 4.90 3.61 6.11
CA LEU A 142 5.75 4.61 6.75
C LEU A 142 6.97 5.01 5.90
N VAL A 143 7.48 4.12 5.06
CA VAL A 143 8.52 4.49 4.08
C VAL A 143 7.92 5.48 3.06
N PHE A 144 6.67 5.28 2.65
CA PHE A 144 5.94 6.24 1.83
C PHE A 144 5.78 7.59 2.54
N LEU A 145 5.36 7.58 3.80
CA LEU A 145 5.26 8.77 4.63
C LEU A 145 6.59 9.52 4.73
N LEU A 146 7.70 8.79 4.93
CA LEU A 146 9.04 9.37 4.98
C LEU A 146 9.46 10.04 3.67
N SER A 147 9.00 9.52 2.53
CA SER A 147 9.32 10.12 1.22
C SER A 147 8.63 11.47 1.01
N LEU A 148 7.45 11.66 1.60
CA LEU A 148 6.60 12.84 1.39
C LEU A 148 6.81 13.94 2.45
N LEU A 149 7.05 13.57 3.71
CA LEU A 149 7.09 14.53 4.80
C LEU A 149 8.52 14.96 5.17
N PRO A 150 8.80 16.26 5.26
CA PRO A 150 10.03 16.78 5.85
C PRO A 150 9.95 16.66 7.38
N LEU A 151 10.26 15.49 7.93
CA LEU A 151 10.39 15.30 9.36
C LEU A 151 11.73 15.89 9.83
N THR A 152 11.75 16.62 10.93
CA THR A 152 12.94 17.23 11.51
C THR A 152 13.51 16.39 12.65
N GLY A 153 14.86 16.30 12.74
CA GLY A 153 15.56 15.55 13.79
C GLY A 153 15.59 14.04 13.55
N GLY A 154 16.30 13.24 14.28
CA GLY A 154 16.54 11.80 14.10
C GLY A 154 15.34 10.86 13.89
N SER A 155 14.12 11.42 13.72
CA SER A 155 12.85 10.72 13.50
C SER A 155 12.84 9.84 12.26
N HIS A 156 13.48 10.27 11.17
CA HIS A 156 13.53 9.54 9.90
C HIS A 156 14.22 8.18 10.03
N VAL A 157 15.36 8.15 10.72
CA VAL A 157 16.15 6.93 10.89
C VAL A 157 15.38 5.92 11.74
N ASN A 158 14.72 6.39 12.80
CA ASN A 158 13.98 5.51 13.70
C ASN A 158 12.72 4.91 13.05
N LEU A 159 12.02 5.66 12.20
CA LEU A 159 10.88 5.16 11.42
C LEU A 159 11.33 4.14 10.38
N MET A 160 12.37 4.44 9.62
CA MET A 160 12.87 3.53 8.60
C MET A 160 13.41 2.22 9.20
N LYS A 161 14.09 2.29 10.35
CA LYS A 161 14.55 1.10 11.08
C LYS A 161 13.39 0.25 11.61
N ALA A 162 12.25 0.86 11.94
CA ALA A 162 11.08 0.14 12.45
C ALA A 162 10.36 -0.65 11.36
N GLU A 163 10.40 -0.22 10.11
CA GLU A 163 9.63 -0.81 9.02
C GLU A 163 10.47 -1.65 8.03
N SER A 164 11.76 -1.36 7.88
CA SER A 164 12.64 -2.07 6.95
C SER A 164 13.65 -2.95 7.69
N PRO A 165 13.31 -4.21 8.01
CA PRO A 165 14.28 -5.17 8.57
C PRO A 165 15.24 -5.63 7.48
N GLY A 166 16.55 -5.48 7.71
CA GLY A 166 17.56 -5.98 6.80
C GLY A 166 18.95 -5.37 7.06
N PRO A 167 20.02 -5.86 6.42
CA PRO A 167 21.33 -5.29 6.53
C PRO A 167 21.32 -3.84 6.03
N GLN A 168 21.71 -2.92 6.91
CA GLN A 168 21.71 -1.49 6.61
C GLN A 168 22.95 -1.12 5.82
N VAL A 169 22.76 -0.52 4.67
CA VAL A 169 23.84 0.14 3.92
C VAL A 169 24.00 1.56 4.50
N ASP A 170 24.74 1.69 5.57
CA ASP A 170 24.84 2.90 6.41
C ASP A 170 25.40 4.15 5.71
N LYS A 171 25.82 4.09 4.45
CA LYS A 171 26.59 5.18 3.82
C LYS A 171 26.23 5.58 2.39
N LEU A 172 25.19 5.01 1.78
CA LEU A 172 24.94 5.24 0.34
C LEU A 172 24.22 6.55 0.01
N VAL A 173 23.46 7.12 0.95
CA VAL A 173 22.75 8.40 0.71
C VAL A 173 22.75 9.25 1.98
N PRO A 174 23.19 10.53 1.92
CA PRO A 174 23.33 11.37 3.10
C PRO A 174 22.01 11.74 3.81
N LYS A 175 20.87 11.49 3.17
CA LYS A 175 19.53 11.79 3.73
C LYS A 175 18.58 10.61 3.56
N VAL A 176 18.06 10.07 4.65
CA VAL A 176 17.08 8.97 4.69
C VAL A 176 15.87 9.24 3.76
N GLN A 177 15.41 10.49 3.69
CA GLN A 177 14.34 10.89 2.79
C GLN A 177 14.70 10.69 1.30
N SER A 178 15.94 10.97 0.91
CA SER A 178 16.39 10.75 -0.47
C SER A 178 16.45 9.27 -0.79
N THR A 179 16.91 8.44 0.15
CA THR A 179 16.89 6.98 0.00
C THR A 179 15.45 6.47 -0.20
N ALA A 180 14.51 6.89 0.65
CA ALA A 180 13.11 6.50 0.53
C ALA A 180 12.53 6.88 -0.85
N LYS A 181 12.81 8.09 -1.34
CA LYS A 181 12.35 8.53 -2.68
C LYS A 181 12.91 7.67 -3.81
N ILE A 182 14.19 7.31 -3.75
CA ILE A 182 14.82 6.43 -4.75
C ILE A 182 14.19 5.04 -4.72
N LEU A 183 14.02 4.45 -3.54
CA LEU A 183 13.40 3.14 -3.39
C LEU A 183 11.97 3.12 -3.94
N TYR A 184 11.16 4.16 -3.63
CA TYR A 184 9.83 4.33 -4.21
C TYR A 184 9.86 4.52 -5.73
N GLY A 185 10.85 5.28 -6.22
CA GLY A 185 11.04 5.46 -7.67
C GLY A 185 11.32 4.13 -8.38
N ILE A 186 12.16 3.26 -7.82
CA ILE A 186 12.45 1.92 -8.34
C ILE A 186 11.20 1.06 -8.31
N TYR A 187 10.49 1.03 -7.18
CA TYR A 187 9.25 0.27 -7.03
C TYR A 187 8.19 0.69 -8.05
N PHE A 188 7.97 1.98 -8.21
CA PHE A 188 7.04 2.53 -9.19
C PHE A 188 7.48 2.20 -10.63
N ALA A 189 8.77 2.36 -10.94
CA ALA A 189 9.31 2.05 -12.28
C ALA A 189 9.14 0.56 -12.63
N LEU A 190 9.40 -0.35 -11.69
CA LEU A 190 9.15 -1.79 -11.88
C LEU A 190 7.66 -2.08 -12.08
N THR A 191 6.77 -1.42 -11.33
CA THR A 191 5.31 -1.59 -11.50
C THR A 191 4.86 -1.14 -12.90
N VAL A 192 5.32 0.02 -13.37
CA VAL A 192 4.99 0.52 -14.72
C VAL A 192 5.57 -0.39 -15.79
N LEU A 193 6.80 -0.87 -15.60
CA LEU A 193 7.43 -1.79 -16.54
C LEU A 193 6.65 -3.10 -16.65
N GLU A 194 6.26 -3.71 -15.53
CA GLU A 194 5.41 -4.90 -15.52
C GLU A 194 4.08 -4.66 -16.24
N LEU A 195 3.40 -3.55 -15.92
CA LEU A 195 2.15 -3.18 -16.57
C LEU A 195 2.30 -3.14 -18.11
N VAL A 196 3.38 -2.54 -18.62
CA VAL A 196 3.66 -2.51 -20.05
C VAL A 196 3.84 -3.91 -20.63
N PHE A 197 4.62 -4.79 -19.96
CA PHE A 197 4.81 -6.15 -20.41
C PHE A 197 3.50 -6.97 -20.41
N LEU A 198 2.64 -6.80 -19.42
CA LEU A 198 1.33 -7.44 -19.36
C LEU A 198 0.43 -6.98 -20.51
N MET A 199 0.42 -5.68 -20.82
CA MET A 199 -0.33 -5.13 -21.96
C MET A 199 0.21 -5.65 -23.29
N LEU A 200 1.53 -5.78 -23.46
CA LEU A 200 2.14 -6.39 -24.64
C LEU A 200 1.75 -7.87 -24.78
N GLY A 201 1.45 -8.54 -23.68
CA GLY A 201 0.89 -9.91 -23.65
C GLY A 201 -0.59 -9.98 -24.01
N GLY A 202 -1.23 -8.85 -24.35
CA GLY A 202 -2.65 -8.77 -24.72
C GLY A 202 -3.61 -8.64 -23.53
N MET A 203 -3.13 -8.40 -22.30
CA MET A 203 -4.00 -8.17 -21.14
C MET A 203 -4.56 -6.74 -21.17
N PRO A 204 -5.88 -6.55 -20.95
CA PRO A 204 -6.48 -5.22 -20.86
C PRO A 204 -5.84 -4.36 -19.77
N LEU A 205 -5.84 -3.03 -19.95
CA LEU A 205 -5.19 -2.08 -19.04
C LEU A 205 -5.62 -2.27 -17.58
N PHE A 206 -6.91 -2.38 -17.31
CA PHE A 206 -7.44 -2.53 -15.96
C PHE A 206 -6.93 -3.81 -15.29
N GLU A 207 -7.01 -4.94 -16.00
CA GLU A 207 -6.53 -6.23 -15.51
C GLU A 207 -5.00 -6.22 -15.31
N SER A 208 -4.26 -5.57 -16.22
CA SER A 208 -2.81 -5.37 -16.09
C SER A 208 -2.45 -4.56 -14.85
N MET A 209 -3.24 -3.52 -14.51
CA MET A 209 -3.05 -2.74 -13.29
C MET A 209 -3.28 -3.59 -12.03
N LEU A 210 -4.40 -4.34 -11.98
CA LEU A 210 -4.70 -5.22 -10.85
C LEU A 210 -3.59 -6.26 -10.64
N THR A 211 -3.12 -6.86 -11.74
CA THR A 211 -2.05 -7.86 -11.73
C THR A 211 -0.75 -7.25 -11.24
N ALA A 212 -0.33 -6.11 -11.81
CA ALA A 212 0.91 -5.44 -11.41
C ALA A 212 0.90 -5.03 -9.93
N PHE A 213 -0.24 -4.61 -9.39
CA PHE A 213 -0.36 -4.29 -7.96
C PHE A 213 -0.23 -5.54 -7.07
N GLY A 214 -0.89 -6.63 -7.44
CA GLY A 214 -0.80 -7.90 -6.72
C GLY A 214 0.60 -8.52 -6.78
N THR A 215 1.28 -8.39 -7.92
CA THR A 215 2.67 -8.85 -8.14
C THR A 215 3.65 -8.02 -7.33
N ALA A 216 3.50 -6.69 -7.36
CA ALA A 216 4.39 -5.76 -6.66
C ALA A 216 4.45 -6.00 -5.14
N GLY A 217 3.32 -6.39 -4.53
CA GLY A 217 3.29 -6.82 -3.14
C GLY A 217 3.84 -8.23 -2.91
N THR A 218 4.18 -8.98 -3.96
CA THR A 218 4.58 -10.40 -3.92
C THR A 218 3.55 -11.34 -3.27
N GLY A 219 2.30 -10.87 -3.09
CA GLY A 219 1.22 -11.61 -2.44
C GLY A 219 0.31 -12.38 -3.41
N GLY A 220 0.22 -11.90 -4.66
CA GLY A 220 -0.49 -12.58 -5.74
C GLY A 220 -2.02 -12.48 -5.68
N PHE A 221 -2.61 -11.43 -5.09
CA PHE A 221 -4.04 -11.19 -5.20
C PHE A 221 -4.43 -11.08 -6.68
N GLY A 222 -5.17 -12.09 -7.14
CA GLY A 222 -5.72 -12.14 -8.49
C GLY A 222 -7.13 -11.58 -8.57
N PHE A 223 -7.58 -11.30 -9.79
CA PHE A 223 -8.94 -10.89 -10.12
C PHE A 223 -9.74 -12.02 -10.81
N LYS A 224 -9.13 -13.22 -10.92
CA LYS A 224 -9.75 -14.46 -11.38
C LYS A 224 -9.70 -15.53 -10.31
N ASN A 225 -10.71 -16.40 -10.32
CA ASN A 225 -10.84 -17.50 -9.36
C ASN A 225 -9.80 -18.59 -9.60
N ASP A 226 -9.38 -18.80 -10.86
CA ASP A 226 -8.35 -19.77 -11.27
C ASP A 226 -6.93 -19.19 -11.24
N SER A 227 -6.77 -17.98 -10.65
CA SER A 227 -5.50 -17.28 -10.59
C SER A 227 -4.91 -17.02 -11.99
N PHE A 228 -3.73 -17.55 -12.31
CA PHE A 228 -3.07 -17.37 -13.61
C PHE A 228 -3.19 -18.58 -14.54
N THR A 229 -3.98 -19.60 -14.20
CA THR A 229 -4.09 -20.83 -14.97
C THR A 229 -4.63 -20.62 -16.38
N SER A 230 -5.60 -19.72 -16.56
CA SER A 230 -6.21 -19.40 -17.85
C SER A 230 -5.42 -18.42 -18.71
N PHE A 231 -4.34 -17.85 -18.20
CA PHE A 231 -3.52 -16.90 -18.95
C PHE A 231 -2.44 -17.60 -19.79
N SER A 232 -1.98 -16.91 -20.84
CA SER A 232 -0.91 -17.40 -21.69
C SER A 232 0.39 -17.65 -20.90
N PRO A 233 1.24 -18.58 -21.33
CA PRO A 233 2.54 -18.81 -20.71
C PRO A 233 3.41 -17.55 -20.63
N TYR A 234 3.27 -16.63 -21.60
CA TYR A 234 3.95 -15.34 -21.59
C TYR A 234 3.58 -14.52 -20.34
N ILE A 235 2.28 -14.35 -20.07
CA ILE A 235 1.80 -13.60 -18.89
C ILE A 235 2.26 -14.26 -17.60
N GLN A 236 2.17 -15.60 -17.51
CA GLN A 236 2.62 -16.35 -16.35
C GLN A 236 4.12 -16.11 -16.06
N TRP A 237 4.96 -16.12 -17.12
CA TRP A 237 6.38 -15.84 -16.98
C TRP A 237 6.65 -14.37 -16.60
N VAL A 238 5.95 -13.41 -17.19
CA VAL A 238 6.08 -11.99 -16.82
C VAL A 238 5.81 -11.82 -15.33
N VAL A 239 4.67 -12.31 -14.83
CA VAL A 239 4.31 -12.21 -13.40
C VAL A 239 5.37 -12.89 -12.53
N THR A 240 5.83 -14.10 -12.90
CA THR A 240 6.82 -14.84 -12.12
C THR A 240 8.15 -14.07 -12.02
N ILE A 241 8.64 -13.53 -13.13
CA ILE A 241 9.90 -12.76 -13.15
C ILE A 241 9.76 -11.50 -12.30
N PHE A 242 8.65 -10.76 -12.46
CA PHE A 242 8.44 -9.54 -11.68
C PHE A 242 8.22 -9.82 -10.19
N MET A 243 7.54 -10.91 -9.80
CA MET A 243 7.49 -11.34 -8.40
C MET A 243 8.87 -11.57 -7.80
N ILE A 244 9.77 -12.20 -8.55
CA ILE A 244 11.17 -12.38 -8.10
C ILE A 244 11.85 -11.02 -7.96
N LEU A 245 11.71 -10.13 -8.95
CA LEU A 245 12.30 -8.79 -8.90
C LEU A 245 11.77 -7.97 -7.71
N PHE A 246 10.48 -7.96 -7.44
CA PHE A 246 9.91 -7.28 -6.27
C PHE A 246 10.30 -7.95 -4.95
N GLY A 247 10.58 -9.25 -4.94
CA GLY A 247 11.07 -9.99 -3.76
C GLY A 247 12.55 -9.71 -3.41
N VAL A 248 13.33 -9.13 -4.32
CA VAL A 248 14.72 -8.74 -4.03
C VAL A 248 14.73 -7.58 -3.04
N ASN A 249 15.66 -7.61 -2.08
CA ASN A 249 15.84 -6.50 -1.16
C ASN A 249 16.16 -5.21 -1.93
N PHE A 250 15.29 -4.20 -1.79
CA PHE A 250 15.41 -2.93 -2.53
C PHE A 250 16.72 -2.17 -2.28
N ASN A 251 17.38 -2.39 -1.14
CA ASN A 251 18.71 -1.86 -0.90
C ASN A 251 19.77 -2.44 -1.85
N ALA A 252 19.57 -3.64 -2.39
CA ALA A 252 20.46 -4.19 -3.40
C ALA A 252 20.36 -3.41 -4.73
N TYR A 253 19.17 -2.99 -5.13
CA TYR A 253 18.99 -2.10 -6.29
C TYR A 253 19.67 -0.76 -6.09
N LEU A 254 19.58 -0.18 -4.88
CA LEU A 254 20.26 1.06 -4.54
C LEU A 254 21.77 0.92 -4.66
N SER A 255 22.33 -0.22 -4.20
CA SER A 255 23.75 -0.53 -4.33
C SER A 255 24.20 -0.62 -5.79
N LEU A 256 23.38 -1.26 -6.64
CA LEU A 256 23.66 -1.40 -8.08
C LEU A 256 23.65 -0.07 -8.84
N ILE A 257 22.79 0.88 -8.43
CA ILE A 257 22.70 2.20 -9.07
C ILE A 257 23.91 3.10 -8.70
N HIS A 258 24.56 2.83 -7.56
CA HIS A 258 25.69 3.62 -7.06
C HIS A 258 27.08 2.99 -7.35
N ILE A 259 27.14 1.85 -8.04
CA ILE A 259 28.37 1.30 -8.61
C ILE A 259 28.63 1.90 -9.99
#